data_a013fc8251de7fff05691b433500227f
#
_entry.id   a013fc8251de7fff05691b433500227f
#
_cell.length_a   1.000
_cell.length_b   1.000
_cell.length_c   1.000
_cell.angle_alpha   90.00
_cell.angle_beta   90.00
_cell.angle_gamma   90.00
#
_symmetry.space_group_name_H-M   'P 1'
#
loop_
_entity.id
_entity.type
_entity.pdbx_description
1 polymer ?
#
loop_
_entity_poly.entity_id
_entity_poly.type
_entity_poly.pdbx_seq_one_letter_code
_entity_poly.pdbx_strand_id
1 'polypeptide(L)'
;VMDNHYVPNLTIGPLVCDALRKHGVTAEIDVHLMVKPVDRIIPDFAEAGASYITFHPEGSEHVDRTLQMIRELGCKSGLVFNPATPLDCLKYVMDKVDMILLMSVNPGFGGQSFIPATLDKLREARKLIDDSGYDIRLEIDGGVKVDNIREIAEAGADTFVAGSAIFGAVGESDANDYDTVVGAMRAELAKAKI
;
A
#
# COMPACT_ATOMS: atom_id res chain seq x y z
N VAL A 1 5.98 7.09 1.67
CA VAL A 1 6.49 8.42 2.02
C VAL A 1 6.53 8.56 3.54
N MET A 2 7.62 9.05 4.09
CA MET A 2 7.86 9.13 5.54
C MET A 2 8.33 10.53 5.92
N ASP A 3 7.84 11.08 7.04
CA ASP A 3 8.02 12.48 7.44
C ASP A 3 8.91 12.70 8.67
N ASN A 4 9.51 11.63 9.20
CA ASN A 4 10.26 11.65 10.46
C ASN A 4 9.44 12.16 11.68
N HIS A 5 8.12 12.03 11.60
CA HIS A 5 7.20 12.37 12.68
C HIS A 5 6.23 11.22 12.98
N TYR A 6 5.48 10.76 11.97
CA TYR A 6 4.63 9.57 12.10
C TYR A 6 5.46 8.30 12.30
N VAL A 7 6.57 8.19 11.56
CA VAL A 7 7.57 7.12 11.70
C VAL A 7 8.98 7.71 11.84
N PRO A 8 9.94 7.02 12.48
CA PRO A 8 11.29 7.54 12.74
C PRO A 8 12.20 7.43 11.50
N ASN A 9 11.72 7.85 10.35
CA ASN A 9 12.47 7.88 9.10
C ASN A 9 11.96 9.00 8.19
N LEU A 10 12.84 9.57 7.37
CA LEU A 10 12.53 10.60 6.38
C LEU A 10 12.90 10.07 5.00
N THR A 11 12.00 10.16 4.02
CA THR A 11 12.25 9.59 2.70
C THR A 11 12.06 10.63 1.58
N ILE A 12 11.09 10.42 0.71
CA ILE A 12 10.85 11.18 -0.52
C ILE A 12 9.60 12.06 -0.39
N GLY A 13 9.42 12.97 -1.34
CA GLY A 13 8.27 13.86 -1.42
C GLY A 13 7.64 13.91 -2.82
N PRO A 14 6.67 14.81 -3.05
CA PRO A 14 5.93 14.93 -4.31
C PRO A 14 6.81 15.08 -5.56
N LEU A 15 7.98 15.70 -5.41
CA LEU A 15 8.93 15.88 -6.52
C LEU A 15 9.38 14.55 -7.19
N VAL A 16 9.38 13.44 -6.47
CA VAL A 16 9.70 12.12 -7.05
C VAL A 16 8.56 11.63 -7.94
N CYS A 17 7.32 11.80 -7.50
CA CYS A 17 6.13 11.50 -8.28
C CYS A 17 6.09 12.32 -9.60
N ASP A 18 6.32 13.63 -9.49
CA ASP A 18 6.43 14.54 -10.63
C ASP A 18 7.57 14.14 -11.59
N ALA A 19 8.74 13.77 -11.05
CA ALA A 19 9.86 13.31 -11.88
C ALA A 19 9.54 12.03 -12.65
N LEU A 20 8.82 11.07 -12.04
CA LEU A 20 8.37 9.86 -12.73
C LEU A 20 7.41 10.20 -13.88
N ARG A 21 6.44 11.09 -13.67
CA ARG A 21 5.52 11.55 -14.71
C ARG A 21 6.26 12.27 -15.84
N LYS A 22 7.16 13.17 -15.53
CA LYS A 22 8.00 13.88 -16.51
C LYS A 22 8.90 12.94 -17.31
N HIS A 23 9.34 11.84 -16.70
CA HIS A 23 10.10 10.79 -17.40
C HIS A 23 9.23 9.90 -18.30
N GLY A 24 7.91 10.08 -18.30
CA GLY A 24 6.97 9.34 -19.16
C GLY A 24 6.39 8.06 -18.54
N VAL A 25 6.50 7.87 -17.23
CA VAL A 25 5.84 6.76 -16.54
C VAL A 25 4.33 6.96 -16.59
N THR A 26 3.62 6.04 -17.26
CA THR A 26 2.15 6.04 -17.40
C THR A 26 1.44 5.08 -16.45
N ALA A 27 2.17 4.16 -15.83
CA ALA A 27 1.63 3.25 -14.81
C ALA A 27 0.99 4.00 -13.65
N GLU A 28 0.05 3.37 -12.96
CA GLU A 28 -0.52 3.92 -11.73
C GLU A 28 0.61 4.14 -10.71
N ILE A 29 0.60 5.29 -10.06
CA ILE A 29 1.51 5.61 -8.95
C ILE A 29 0.67 5.59 -7.68
N ASP A 30 0.95 4.61 -6.84
CA ASP A 30 0.36 4.50 -5.53
C ASP A 30 1.26 5.17 -4.49
N VAL A 31 0.68 6.10 -3.76
CA VAL A 31 1.38 6.92 -2.76
C VAL A 31 0.88 6.57 -1.37
N HIS A 32 1.65 5.76 -0.66
CA HIS A 32 1.41 5.45 0.75
C HIS A 32 2.05 6.51 1.66
N LEU A 33 1.22 7.24 2.42
CA LEU A 33 1.63 8.34 3.29
C LEU A 33 1.74 7.90 4.76
N MET A 34 2.96 7.70 5.21
CA MET A 34 3.34 7.57 6.63
C MET A 34 3.68 8.96 7.16
N VAL A 35 2.67 9.83 7.23
CA VAL A 35 2.80 11.28 7.48
C VAL A 35 1.74 11.75 8.46
N LYS A 36 2.10 12.67 9.36
CA LYS A 36 1.18 13.32 10.30
C LYS A 36 1.54 14.79 10.54
N PRO A 37 0.60 15.75 10.38
CA PRO A 37 -0.76 15.58 9.82
C PRO A 37 -0.72 15.36 8.30
N VAL A 38 -1.55 14.42 7.81
CA VAL A 38 -1.49 14.00 6.39
C VAL A 38 -2.16 14.98 5.43
N ASP A 39 -3.21 15.67 5.85
CA ASP A 39 -4.06 16.50 4.99
C ASP A 39 -3.28 17.55 4.18
N ARG A 40 -2.17 18.08 4.72
CA ARG A 40 -1.43 19.19 4.11
C ARG A 40 -0.65 18.80 2.87
N ILE A 41 -0.20 17.53 2.76
CA ILE A 41 0.67 17.09 1.66
C ILE A 41 -0.10 16.37 0.56
N ILE A 42 -1.36 16.00 0.79
CA ILE A 42 -2.20 15.31 -0.18
C ILE A 42 -2.35 16.08 -1.48
N PRO A 43 -2.67 17.40 -1.48
CA PRO A 43 -2.79 18.16 -2.73
C PRO A 43 -1.51 18.16 -3.57
N ASP A 44 -0.35 18.24 -2.93
CA ASP A 44 0.93 18.26 -3.61
C ASP A 44 1.23 16.94 -4.34
N PHE A 45 0.86 15.80 -3.74
CA PHE A 45 0.99 14.49 -4.39
C PHE A 45 -0.03 14.29 -5.52
N ALA A 46 -1.25 14.78 -5.35
CA ALA A 46 -2.26 14.73 -6.41
C ALA A 46 -1.81 15.56 -7.63
N GLU A 47 -1.32 16.79 -7.42
CA GLU A 47 -0.77 17.65 -8.48
C GLU A 47 0.45 17.02 -9.14
N ALA A 48 1.30 16.32 -8.37
CA ALA A 48 2.46 15.60 -8.89
C ALA A 48 2.09 14.35 -9.72
N GLY A 49 0.81 13.96 -9.79
CA GLY A 49 0.31 12.88 -10.63
C GLY A 49 0.18 11.53 -9.94
N ALA A 50 -0.05 11.49 -8.63
CA ALA A 50 -0.45 10.28 -7.92
C ALA A 50 -1.76 9.72 -8.50
N SER A 51 -1.88 8.40 -8.57
CA SER A 51 -3.12 7.70 -8.99
C SER A 51 -3.93 7.25 -7.77
N TYR A 52 -3.26 6.72 -6.77
CA TYR A 52 -3.79 6.39 -5.45
C TYR A 52 -3.06 7.20 -4.40
N ILE A 53 -3.79 7.60 -3.36
CA ILE A 53 -3.21 8.16 -2.13
C ILE A 53 -3.83 7.42 -0.96
N THR A 54 -2.97 6.72 -0.22
CA THR A 54 -3.36 5.95 0.96
C THR A 54 -2.70 6.54 2.21
N PHE A 55 -3.42 6.56 3.32
CA PHE A 55 -2.95 7.15 4.57
C PHE A 55 -3.43 6.37 5.78
N HIS A 56 -2.68 6.46 6.87
CA HIS A 56 -3.05 5.87 8.15
C HIS A 56 -4.15 6.70 8.84
N PRO A 57 -5.21 6.08 9.37
CA PRO A 57 -6.25 6.82 10.11
C PRO A 57 -5.67 7.71 11.22
N GLU A 58 -4.60 7.27 11.86
CA GLU A 58 -3.89 8.02 12.91
C GLU A 58 -3.20 9.30 12.42
N GLY A 59 -3.02 9.43 11.09
CA GLY A 59 -2.43 10.60 10.43
C GLY A 59 -3.42 11.74 10.19
N SER A 60 -4.72 11.48 10.30
CA SER A 60 -5.80 12.46 10.11
C SER A 60 -6.69 12.56 11.34
N GLU A 61 -7.17 13.78 11.66
CA GLU A 61 -8.18 14.00 12.67
C GLU A 61 -9.61 13.76 12.16
N HIS A 62 -9.80 13.77 10.81
CA HIS A 62 -11.10 13.65 10.15
C HIS A 62 -11.01 12.74 8.94
N VAL A 63 -10.93 11.42 9.16
CA VAL A 63 -10.71 10.40 8.14
C VAL A 63 -11.67 10.52 6.95
N ASP A 64 -12.98 10.69 7.21
CA ASP A 64 -14.00 10.84 6.16
C ASP A 64 -13.71 12.05 5.25
N ARG A 65 -13.40 13.22 5.85
CA ARG A 65 -13.04 14.43 5.09
C ARG A 65 -11.76 14.24 4.27
N THR A 66 -10.77 13.56 4.80
CA THR A 66 -9.50 13.31 4.10
C THR A 66 -9.70 12.40 2.90
N LEU A 67 -10.49 11.33 3.03
CA LEU A 67 -10.87 10.47 1.91
C LEU A 67 -11.62 11.27 0.82
N GLN A 68 -12.58 12.09 1.21
CA GLN A 68 -13.31 12.94 0.28
C GLN A 68 -12.38 13.91 -0.46
N MET A 69 -11.45 14.57 0.25
CA MET A 69 -10.47 15.49 -0.35
C MET A 69 -9.62 14.78 -1.40
N ILE A 70 -9.12 13.57 -1.14
CA ILE A 70 -8.34 12.79 -2.12
C ILE A 70 -9.17 12.55 -3.40
N ARG A 71 -10.43 12.17 -3.26
CA ARG A 71 -11.34 11.91 -4.39
C ARG A 71 -11.67 13.20 -5.18
N GLU A 72 -11.87 14.32 -4.51
CA GLU A 72 -12.10 15.63 -5.13
C GLU A 72 -10.89 16.12 -5.94
N LEU A 73 -9.68 15.70 -5.55
CA LEU A 73 -8.44 15.95 -6.29
C LEU A 73 -8.23 14.98 -7.48
N GLY A 74 -9.16 14.06 -7.71
CA GLY A 74 -9.13 13.12 -8.84
C GLY A 74 -8.28 11.87 -8.61
N CYS A 75 -7.82 11.64 -7.39
CA CYS A 75 -7.10 10.42 -6.99
C CYS A 75 -8.05 9.39 -6.39
N LYS A 76 -7.68 8.11 -6.48
CA LYS A 76 -8.30 7.04 -5.72
C LYS A 76 -7.81 7.08 -4.28
N SER A 77 -8.71 6.91 -3.32
CA SER A 77 -8.44 7.07 -1.89
C SER A 77 -8.36 5.74 -1.16
N GLY A 78 -7.48 5.65 -0.16
CA GLY A 78 -7.36 4.43 0.63
C GLY A 78 -6.91 4.64 2.07
N LEU A 79 -7.16 3.62 2.88
CA LEU A 79 -6.77 3.58 4.29
C LEU A 79 -5.73 2.50 4.54
N VAL A 80 -4.75 2.85 5.37
CA VAL A 80 -3.66 1.97 5.77
C VAL A 80 -3.77 1.60 7.23
N PHE A 81 -3.69 0.32 7.55
CA PHE A 81 -3.79 -0.18 8.91
C PHE A 81 -2.49 -0.81 9.39
N ASN A 82 -1.94 -0.28 10.47
CA ASN A 82 -0.81 -0.88 11.16
C ASN A 82 -1.15 -2.28 11.68
N PRO A 83 -0.15 -3.15 11.98
CA PRO A 83 -0.44 -4.51 12.43
C PRO A 83 -1.43 -4.59 13.60
N ALA A 84 -1.34 -3.66 14.55
CA ALA A 84 -2.20 -3.63 15.74
C ALA A 84 -3.45 -2.75 15.61
N THR A 85 -3.60 -1.97 14.53
CA THR A 85 -4.77 -1.08 14.32
C THR A 85 -5.98 -1.89 13.87
N PRO A 86 -7.12 -1.86 14.57
CA PRO A 86 -8.34 -2.57 14.17
C PRO A 86 -8.97 -1.94 12.91
N LEU A 87 -9.83 -2.71 12.23
CA LEU A 87 -10.50 -2.28 10.99
C LEU A 87 -11.81 -1.50 11.22
N ASP A 88 -12.19 -1.24 12.47
CA ASP A 88 -13.49 -0.67 12.85
C ASP A 88 -13.82 0.67 12.16
N CYS A 89 -12.80 1.49 11.84
CA CYS A 89 -13.05 2.78 11.19
C CYS A 89 -13.60 2.62 9.76
N LEU A 90 -13.42 1.46 9.11
CA LEU A 90 -13.98 1.19 7.78
C LEU A 90 -15.51 1.21 7.76
N LYS A 91 -16.15 0.86 8.88
CA LYS A 91 -17.61 0.68 8.98
C LYS A 91 -18.42 1.85 8.40
N TYR A 92 -17.91 3.06 8.47
CA TYR A 92 -18.65 4.27 8.05
C TYR A 92 -18.04 5.01 6.86
N VAL A 93 -17.02 4.43 6.20
CA VAL A 93 -16.28 5.09 5.11
C VAL A 93 -16.02 4.19 3.89
N MET A 94 -16.54 2.95 3.90
CA MET A 94 -16.31 1.99 2.80
C MET A 94 -16.70 2.53 1.42
N ASP A 95 -17.73 3.35 1.34
CA ASP A 95 -18.20 3.99 0.11
C ASP A 95 -17.21 5.01 -0.48
N LYS A 96 -16.22 5.40 0.27
CA LYS A 96 -15.17 6.36 -0.12
C LYS A 96 -13.79 5.71 -0.26
N VAL A 97 -13.67 4.41 -0.04
CA VAL A 97 -12.40 3.70 -0.06
C VAL A 97 -12.27 2.90 -1.36
N ASP A 98 -11.20 3.15 -2.10
CA ASP A 98 -10.84 2.40 -3.31
C ASP A 98 -9.73 1.36 -3.02
N MET A 99 -9.03 1.48 -1.87
CA MET A 99 -7.97 0.58 -1.46
C MET A 99 -7.88 0.48 0.07
N ILE A 100 -7.74 -0.73 0.57
CA ILE A 100 -7.36 -1.02 1.96
C ILE A 100 -5.97 -1.63 1.93
N LEU A 101 -4.99 -0.98 2.59
CA LEU A 101 -3.64 -1.47 2.72
C LEU A 101 -3.40 -1.96 4.15
N LEU A 102 -2.96 -3.21 4.29
CA LEU A 102 -2.56 -3.77 5.58
C LEU A 102 -1.03 -3.80 5.70
N MET A 103 -0.51 -3.23 6.78
CA MET A 103 0.90 -3.38 7.11
C MET A 103 1.15 -4.75 7.74
N SER A 104 2.02 -5.52 7.15
CA SER A 104 2.51 -6.81 7.69
C SER A 104 3.87 -6.71 8.37
N VAL A 105 4.35 -5.49 8.56
CA VAL A 105 5.49 -5.09 9.39
C VAL A 105 5.16 -3.78 10.09
N ASN A 106 5.92 -3.39 11.11
CA ASN A 106 5.77 -2.05 11.66
C ASN A 106 6.35 -1.03 10.67
N PRO A 107 5.60 0.05 10.33
CA PRO A 107 6.06 1.03 9.34
C PRO A 107 7.31 1.78 9.80
N GLY A 108 8.14 2.21 8.84
CA GLY A 108 9.33 3.02 9.08
C GLY A 108 10.60 2.52 8.38
N PHE A 109 10.77 1.20 8.25
CA PHE A 109 11.98 0.61 7.64
C PHE A 109 11.62 -0.59 6.77
N GLY A 110 12.32 -0.75 5.64
CA GLY A 110 12.24 -1.94 4.80
C GLY A 110 12.99 -3.14 5.35
N GLY A 111 12.79 -4.33 4.73
CA GLY A 111 13.55 -5.55 5.03
C GLY A 111 13.15 -6.29 6.31
N GLN A 112 12.04 -5.93 6.94
CA GLN A 112 11.51 -6.61 8.12
C GLN A 112 10.84 -7.94 7.77
N SER A 113 10.72 -8.82 8.77
CA SER A 113 10.01 -10.10 8.62
C SER A 113 8.50 -9.88 8.67
N PHE A 114 7.77 -10.60 7.82
CA PHE A 114 6.31 -10.65 7.79
C PHE A 114 5.73 -11.06 9.15
N ILE A 115 4.71 -10.35 9.63
CA ILE A 115 3.99 -10.65 10.87
C ILE A 115 2.85 -11.63 10.56
N PRO A 116 2.92 -12.91 11.00
CA PRO A 116 1.95 -13.94 10.59
C PRO A 116 0.49 -13.64 10.95
N ALA A 117 0.24 -12.94 12.05
CA ALA A 117 -1.11 -12.53 12.47
C ALA A 117 -1.82 -11.63 11.44
N THR A 118 -1.09 -11.02 10.50
CA THR A 118 -1.67 -10.23 9.42
C THR A 118 -2.48 -11.08 8.43
N LEU A 119 -2.21 -12.38 8.32
CA LEU A 119 -3.01 -13.29 7.49
C LEU A 119 -4.47 -13.37 7.96
N ASP A 120 -4.71 -13.40 9.27
CA ASP A 120 -6.08 -13.40 9.81
C ASP A 120 -6.76 -12.05 9.56
N LYS A 121 -6.00 -10.95 9.67
CA LYS A 121 -6.50 -9.61 9.38
C LYS A 121 -6.80 -9.42 7.89
N LEU A 122 -6.03 -10.05 6.98
CA LEU A 122 -6.35 -10.09 5.54
C LEU A 122 -7.70 -10.78 5.29
N ARG A 123 -7.93 -11.94 5.91
CA ARG A 123 -9.22 -12.65 5.80
C ARG A 123 -10.39 -11.83 6.32
N GLU A 124 -10.19 -11.12 7.43
CA GLU A 124 -11.19 -10.19 7.98
C GLU A 124 -11.47 -9.03 7.01
N ALA A 125 -10.43 -8.36 6.49
CA ALA A 125 -10.58 -7.27 5.55
C ALA A 125 -11.23 -7.72 4.23
N ARG A 126 -10.84 -8.88 3.68
CA ARG A 126 -11.45 -9.47 2.48
C ARG A 126 -12.94 -9.70 2.69
N LYS A 127 -13.31 -10.29 3.82
CA LYS A 127 -14.72 -10.49 4.16
C LYS A 127 -15.49 -9.18 4.25
N LEU A 128 -14.93 -8.14 4.87
CA LEU A 128 -15.56 -6.82 4.93
C LEU A 128 -15.78 -6.23 3.54
N ILE A 129 -14.81 -6.35 2.64
CA ILE A 129 -14.91 -5.89 1.26
C ILE A 129 -16.02 -6.65 0.52
N ASP A 130 -16.01 -7.97 0.58
CA ASP A 130 -17.00 -8.81 -0.11
C ASP A 130 -18.43 -8.55 0.40
N ASP A 131 -18.60 -8.41 1.71
CA ASP A 131 -19.89 -8.09 2.34
C ASP A 131 -20.38 -6.67 1.97
N SER A 132 -19.48 -5.75 1.67
CA SER A 132 -19.82 -4.36 1.33
C SER A 132 -20.38 -4.19 -0.08
N GLY A 133 -19.99 -5.07 -1.00
CA GLY A 133 -20.32 -4.97 -2.43
C GLY A 133 -19.58 -3.87 -3.19
N TYR A 134 -18.63 -3.18 -2.58
CA TYR A 134 -17.76 -2.19 -3.23
C TYR A 134 -16.55 -2.84 -3.89
N ASP A 135 -16.08 -2.25 -5.00
CA ASP A 135 -14.84 -2.66 -5.68
C ASP A 135 -13.64 -2.00 -5.01
N ILE A 136 -13.07 -2.68 -4.01
CA ILE A 136 -11.97 -2.18 -3.18
C ILE A 136 -10.80 -3.15 -3.30
N ARG A 137 -9.62 -2.64 -3.66
CA ARG A 137 -8.37 -3.41 -3.64
C ARG A 137 -7.93 -3.70 -2.20
N LEU A 138 -7.46 -4.92 -1.97
CA LEU A 138 -6.85 -5.30 -0.70
C LEU A 138 -5.34 -5.48 -0.88
N GLU A 139 -4.61 -4.49 -0.41
CA GLU A 139 -3.16 -4.42 -0.53
C GLU A 139 -2.45 -4.84 0.75
N ILE A 140 -1.26 -5.39 0.59
CA ILE A 140 -0.37 -5.82 1.66
C ILE A 140 1.02 -5.22 1.48
N ASP A 141 1.60 -4.63 2.54
CA ASP A 141 2.97 -4.10 2.55
C ASP A 141 3.74 -4.62 3.77
N GLY A 142 4.87 -5.26 3.47
CA GLY A 142 5.86 -5.69 4.45
C GLY A 142 6.21 -7.16 4.42
N GLY A 143 7.48 -7.45 4.11
CA GLY A 143 8.02 -8.81 4.15
C GLY A 143 7.44 -9.77 3.13
N VAL A 144 6.81 -9.27 2.06
CA VAL A 144 6.30 -10.08 0.94
C VAL A 144 7.47 -10.61 0.12
N LYS A 145 7.48 -11.93 -0.12
CA LYS A 145 8.53 -12.66 -0.83
C LYS A 145 7.93 -13.77 -1.68
N VAL A 146 8.76 -14.39 -2.54
CA VAL A 146 8.36 -15.53 -3.38
C VAL A 146 7.79 -16.70 -2.56
N ASP A 147 8.33 -16.95 -1.37
CA ASP A 147 7.97 -18.09 -0.53
C ASP A 147 6.67 -17.92 0.26
N ASN A 148 6.16 -16.69 0.42
CA ASN A 148 4.94 -16.42 1.18
C ASN A 148 3.82 -15.74 0.38
N ILE A 149 4.10 -15.18 -0.80
CA ILE A 149 3.13 -14.40 -1.58
C ILE A 149 1.86 -15.19 -1.93
N ARG A 150 1.99 -16.49 -2.17
CA ARG A 150 0.86 -17.38 -2.44
C ARG A 150 -0.10 -17.46 -1.24
N GLU A 151 0.43 -17.72 -0.04
CA GLU A 151 -0.38 -17.80 1.18
C GLU A 151 -1.07 -16.46 1.48
N ILE A 152 -0.37 -15.36 1.22
CA ILE A 152 -0.91 -14.00 1.38
C ILE A 152 -2.07 -13.76 0.42
N ALA A 153 -1.96 -14.19 -0.84
CA ALA A 153 -3.04 -14.11 -1.82
C ALA A 153 -4.24 -15.00 -1.41
N GLU A 154 -3.98 -16.23 -0.96
CA GLU A 154 -5.02 -17.15 -0.46
C GLU A 154 -5.70 -16.61 0.82
N ALA A 155 -5.06 -15.70 1.57
CA ALA A 155 -5.67 -14.98 2.68
C ALA A 155 -6.54 -13.79 2.25
N GLY A 156 -6.54 -13.42 0.95
CA GLY A 156 -7.45 -12.43 0.37
C GLY A 156 -6.80 -11.20 -0.23
N ALA A 157 -5.47 -11.03 -0.16
CA ALA A 157 -4.80 -9.91 -0.83
C ALA A 157 -4.82 -10.07 -2.36
N ASP A 158 -5.08 -8.97 -3.07
CA ASP A 158 -5.05 -8.88 -4.54
C ASP A 158 -3.96 -7.95 -5.07
N THR A 159 -3.38 -7.13 -4.19
CA THR A 159 -2.33 -6.15 -4.49
C THR A 159 -1.15 -6.32 -3.50
N PHE A 160 0.09 -6.26 -4.00
CA PHE A 160 1.27 -6.65 -3.21
C PHE A 160 2.39 -5.64 -3.36
N VAL A 161 2.92 -5.14 -2.24
CA VAL A 161 4.13 -4.30 -2.19
C VAL A 161 5.34 -5.16 -1.84
N ALA A 162 6.30 -5.23 -2.75
CA ALA A 162 7.54 -5.98 -2.57
C ALA A 162 8.73 -5.07 -2.90
N GLY A 163 9.34 -4.48 -1.89
CA GLY A 163 10.52 -3.62 -2.02
C GLY A 163 11.82 -4.43 -1.96
N SER A 164 12.29 -4.73 -0.75
CA SER A 164 13.58 -5.41 -0.53
C SER A 164 13.67 -6.79 -1.19
N ALA A 165 12.55 -7.49 -1.35
CA ALA A 165 12.53 -8.79 -2.01
C ALA A 165 12.84 -8.69 -3.52
N ILE A 166 12.53 -7.58 -4.17
CA ILE A 166 12.83 -7.32 -5.59
C ILE A 166 14.18 -6.61 -5.69
N PHE A 167 14.30 -5.42 -5.09
CA PHE A 167 15.48 -4.57 -5.25
C PHE A 167 16.72 -5.07 -4.50
N GLY A 168 16.54 -5.85 -3.43
CA GLY A 168 17.63 -6.47 -2.66
C GLY A 168 18.09 -7.83 -3.19
N ALA A 169 17.36 -8.44 -4.13
CA ALA A 169 17.73 -9.73 -4.72
C ALA A 169 18.70 -9.60 -5.91
N VAL A 170 18.90 -8.38 -6.40
CA VAL A 170 19.70 -8.10 -7.60
C VAL A 170 21.16 -7.89 -7.21
N GLY A 171 22.06 -8.71 -7.77
CA GLY A 171 23.49 -8.47 -7.71
C GLY A 171 23.91 -7.31 -8.65
N GLU A 172 25.06 -6.66 -8.38
CA GLU A 172 25.54 -5.48 -9.14
C GLU A 172 25.75 -5.73 -10.67
N SER A 173 25.57 -6.97 -11.17
CA SER A 173 25.97 -7.38 -12.50
C SER A 173 24.84 -7.70 -13.48
N ASP A 174 23.55 -7.73 -13.10
CA ASP A 174 22.48 -8.19 -14.00
C ASP A 174 21.21 -7.29 -13.93
N ALA A 175 20.98 -6.53 -15.02
CA ALA A 175 19.82 -5.67 -15.20
C ALA A 175 18.48 -6.45 -15.39
N ASN A 176 18.52 -7.77 -15.60
CA ASN A 176 17.36 -8.62 -15.86
C ASN A 176 16.87 -9.38 -14.61
N ASP A 177 17.55 -9.27 -13.49
CA ASP A 177 17.20 -9.99 -12.26
C ASP A 177 15.83 -9.58 -11.69
N TYR A 178 15.37 -8.34 -11.91
CA TYR A 178 14.01 -7.92 -11.50
C TYR A 178 12.93 -8.76 -12.17
N ASP A 179 13.06 -9.03 -13.48
CA ASP A 179 12.10 -9.86 -14.21
C ASP A 179 12.06 -11.30 -13.69
N THR A 180 13.21 -11.83 -13.27
CA THR A 180 13.31 -13.16 -12.67
C THR A 180 12.54 -13.23 -11.35
N VAL A 181 12.76 -12.29 -10.44
CA VAL A 181 12.09 -12.26 -9.14
C VAL A 181 10.59 -12.00 -9.29
N VAL A 182 10.21 -11.01 -10.10
CA VAL A 182 8.80 -10.69 -10.37
C VAL A 182 8.11 -11.88 -11.07
N GLY A 183 8.80 -12.54 -12.01
CA GLY A 183 8.31 -13.75 -12.67
C GLY A 183 8.07 -14.90 -11.69
N ALA A 184 8.98 -15.11 -10.73
CA ALA A 184 8.81 -16.12 -9.68
C ALA A 184 7.62 -15.80 -8.76
N MET A 185 7.46 -14.52 -8.35
CA MET A 185 6.30 -14.08 -7.57
C MET A 185 4.98 -14.32 -8.31
N ARG A 186 4.91 -13.96 -9.59
CA ARG A 186 3.72 -14.19 -10.43
C ARG A 186 3.42 -15.68 -10.62
N ALA A 187 4.46 -16.52 -10.71
CA ALA A 187 4.29 -17.97 -10.80
C ALA A 187 3.71 -18.58 -9.52
N GLU A 188 4.05 -18.06 -8.35
CA GLU A 188 3.42 -18.47 -7.08
C GLU A 188 1.99 -17.95 -6.96
N LEU A 189 1.72 -16.70 -7.36
CA LEU A 189 0.36 -16.15 -7.40
C LEU A 189 -0.58 -16.96 -8.32
N ALA A 190 -0.08 -17.43 -9.47
CA ALA A 190 -0.87 -18.26 -10.38
C ALA A 190 -1.30 -19.62 -9.79
N LYS A 191 -0.69 -20.05 -8.69
CA LYS A 191 -1.05 -21.29 -7.97
C LYS A 191 -2.05 -21.04 -6.83
N ALA A 192 -2.27 -19.78 -6.46
CA ALA A 192 -3.19 -19.43 -5.38
C ALA A 192 -4.64 -19.83 -5.75
N LYS A 193 -5.36 -20.36 -4.78
CA LYS A 193 -6.77 -20.70 -4.92
C LYS A 193 -7.58 -19.55 -4.30
N ILE A 194 -7.97 -18.63 -5.14
CA ILE A 194 -8.78 -17.44 -4.80
C ILE A 194 -10.22 -17.72 -5.16
#